data_b55d810f3e5cc716461b8bf052d80b5a
#
_entry.id   b55d810f3e5cc716461b8bf052d80b5a
#
_cell.length_a   1.000
_cell.length_b   1.000
_cell.length_c   1.000
_cell.angle_alpha   90.00
_cell.angle_beta   90.00
_cell.angle_gamma   90.00
#
_symmetry.space_group_name_H-M   'P 1'
#
loop_
_entity.id
_entity.type
_entity.pdbx_description
1 polymer ?
#
loop_
_entity_poly.entity_id
_entity_poly.type
_entity_poly.pdbx_seq_one_letter_code
_entity_poly.pdbx_strand_id
1 'polypeptide(L)'
;MGYKTKKRQICSSIKTRGYRSRAVYKLKELDENFKIIKNNLSILDIGSAPGSWTQYLSEKSKGSKIMSIDLKEVEKIKDVYHVVGDFLDYKNQKIITDYFPKKIDLVVSDMAVNTTGNKNLDSIQTGELSLTAMDFAVSMLRPKGIFLSKIFVGSTFNEIVENAKKNFNDSKLFTPPSSRKDSKESFIICKNLR
;
A
#
# COMPACT_ATOMS: atom_id res chain seq x y z
N MET A 1 -21.84 22.08 7.31
CA MET A 1 -20.93 21.52 8.34
C MET A 1 -19.53 21.42 7.74
N GLY A 2 -18.59 22.22 8.26
CA GLY A 2 -17.37 22.53 7.55
C GLY A 2 -16.27 21.47 7.63
N TYR A 3 -15.35 21.52 6.67
CA TYR A 3 -14.14 20.70 6.51
C TYR A 3 -13.30 20.55 7.81
N LYS A 4 -13.24 21.61 8.64
CA LYS A 4 -12.56 21.60 9.95
C LYS A 4 -13.21 20.64 10.96
N THR A 5 -14.52 20.46 10.91
CA THR A 5 -15.28 19.57 11.82
C THR A 5 -15.02 18.10 11.45
N LYS A 6 -14.99 17.78 10.13
CA LYS A 6 -14.70 16.42 9.63
C LYS A 6 -13.23 16.01 9.93
N LYS A 7 -12.28 16.95 9.84
CA LYS A 7 -10.87 16.70 10.16
C LYS A 7 -10.65 16.48 11.66
N ARG A 8 -11.39 17.18 12.54
CA ARG A 8 -11.36 16.96 14.00
C ARG A 8 -11.99 15.61 14.37
N GLN A 9 -13.09 15.22 13.74
CA GLN A 9 -13.72 13.91 13.95
C GLN A 9 -12.81 12.75 13.52
N ILE A 10 -12.12 12.87 12.37
CA ILE A 10 -11.14 11.87 11.92
C ILE A 10 -9.95 11.79 12.89
N CYS A 11 -9.38 12.92 13.33
CA CYS A 11 -8.29 12.92 14.30
C CYS A 11 -8.69 12.36 15.67
N SER A 12 -9.92 12.65 16.14
CA SER A 12 -10.42 12.08 17.39
C SER A 12 -10.68 10.58 17.28
N SER A 13 -11.20 10.11 16.14
CA SER A 13 -11.44 8.69 15.91
C SER A 13 -10.16 7.86 15.75
N ILE A 14 -9.05 8.46 15.30
CA ILE A 14 -7.73 7.81 15.28
C ILE A 14 -7.26 7.54 16.71
N LYS A 15 -7.31 8.56 17.59
CA LYS A 15 -6.91 8.44 18.99
C LYS A 15 -7.79 7.45 19.78
N THR A 16 -9.09 7.41 19.49
CA THR A 16 -10.03 6.49 20.15
C THR A 16 -9.94 5.06 19.66
N ARG A 17 -9.38 4.80 18.46
CA ARG A 17 -9.24 3.44 17.87
C ARG A 17 -7.82 2.90 17.88
N GLY A 18 -6.84 3.63 18.43
CA GLY A 18 -5.46 3.16 18.60
C GLY A 18 -4.64 3.02 17.31
N TYR A 19 -5.08 3.55 16.16
CA TYR A 19 -4.27 3.51 14.94
C TYR A 19 -3.22 4.61 14.89
N ARG A 20 -2.04 4.26 14.36
CA ARG A 20 -0.86 5.13 14.30
C ARG A 20 -1.02 6.32 13.37
N SER A 21 -1.81 6.20 12.31
CA SER A 21 -2.09 7.30 11.39
C SER A 21 -3.47 7.20 10.74
N ARG A 22 -3.92 8.33 10.17
CA ARG A 22 -5.16 8.40 9.39
C ARG A 22 -5.12 7.62 8.06
N ALA A 23 -3.93 7.22 7.59
CA ALA A 23 -3.78 6.45 6.36
C ALA A 23 -4.56 5.11 6.42
N VAL A 24 -4.80 4.59 7.61
CA VAL A 24 -5.62 3.38 7.82
C VAL A 24 -7.03 3.48 7.20
N TYR A 25 -7.65 4.67 7.18
CA TYR A 25 -8.99 4.83 6.61
C TYR A 25 -9.02 4.60 5.11
N LYS A 26 -7.94 4.94 4.39
CA LYS A 26 -7.80 4.64 2.97
C LYS A 26 -7.83 3.14 2.72
N LEU A 27 -7.03 2.37 3.49
CA LEU A 27 -7.01 0.92 3.37
C LEU A 27 -8.36 0.28 3.77
N LYS A 28 -9.04 0.81 4.79
CA LYS A 28 -10.39 0.35 5.17
C LYS A 28 -11.39 0.55 4.05
N GLU A 29 -11.43 1.74 3.46
CA GLU A 29 -12.33 2.06 2.35
C GLU A 29 -12.02 1.20 1.11
N LEU A 30 -10.74 0.94 0.84
CA LEU A 30 -10.31 0.02 -0.21
C LEU A 30 -10.75 -1.42 0.07
N ASP A 31 -10.57 -1.90 1.31
CA ASP A 31 -11.00 -3.24 1.70
C ASP A 31 -12.53 -3.40 1.68
N GLU A 32 -13.27 -2.39 2.14
CA GLU A 32 -14.74 -2.37 2.11
C GLU A 32 -15.29 -2.49 0.67
N ASN A 33 -14.65 -1.81 -0.29
CA ASN A 33 -15.07 -1.81 -1.69
C ASN A 33 -14.61 -3.06 -2.46
N PHE A 34 -13.40 -3.54 -2.21
CA PHE A 34 -12.77 -4.56 -3.06
C PHE A 34 -12.58 -5.90 -2.38
N LYS A 35 -12.84 -6.02 -1.06
CA LYS A 35 -12.73 -7.26 -0.25
C LYS A 35 -11.38 -7.96 -0.44
N ILE A 36 -10.31 -7.16 -0.28
CA ILE A 36 -8.94 -7.61 -0.57
C ILE A 36 -8.30 -8.36 0.60
N ILE A 37 -8.74 -8.11 1.84
CA ILE A 37 -8.17 -8.70 3.04
C ILE A 37 -8.99 -9.92 3.47
N LYS A 38 -8.31 -11.07 3.60
CA LYS A 38 -8.87 -12.36 4.04
C LYS A 38 -7.96 -12.97 5.09
N ASN A 39 -8.39 -14.05 5.73
CA ASN A 39 -7.56 -14.82 6.65
C ASN A 39 -6.55 -15.71 5.91
N ASN A 40 -5.47 -16.10 6.60
CA ASN A 40 -4.46 -17.05 6.13
C ASN A 40 -3.75 -16.63 4.84
N LEU A 41 -3.43 -15.35 4.71
CA LEU A 41 -2.72 -14.79 3.56
C LEU A 41 -1.22 -14.63 3.85
N SER A 42 -0.41 -14.64 2.80
CA SER A 42 0.95 -14.08 2.78
C SER A 42 0.86 -12.62 2.31
N ILE A 43 1.22 -11.66 3.15
CA ILE A 43 1.01 -10.23 2.91
C ILE A 43 2.33 -9.47 3.01
N LEU A 44 2.61 -8.63 2.02
CA LEU A 44 3.71 -7.67 2.02
C LEU A 44 3.16 -6.25 2.03
N ASP A 45 3.60 -5.43 3.00
CA ASP A 45 3.29 -4.00 3.13
C ASP A 45 4.56 -3.17 2.87
N ILE A 46 4.59 -2.46 1.74
CA ILE A 46 5.75 -1.67 1.27
C ILE A 46 5.49 -0.19 1.53
N GLY A 47 6.43 0.49 2.23
CA GLY A 47 6.24 1.87 2.66
C GLY A 47 5.31 1.95 3.87
N SER A 48 5.56 1.10 4.86
CA SER A 48 4.63 0.82 5.96
C SER A 48 4.57 1.89 7.04
N ALA A 49 5.62 2.72 7.22
CA ALA A 49 5.70 3.66 8.33
C ALA A 49 4.55 4.70 8.32
N PRO A 50 3.96 5.00 9.47
CA PRO A 50 4.25 4.58 10.84
C PRO A 50 3.62 3.24 11.25
N GLY A 51 3.12 2.42 10.32
CA GLY A 51 2.59 1.08 10.57
C GLY A 51 1.07 0.96 10.68
N SER A 52 0.31 1.98 10.26
CA SER A 52 -1.16 1.95 10.39
C SER A 52 -1.85 0.97 9.43
N TRP A 53 -1.28 0.75 8.24
CA TRP A 53 -1.77 -0.26 7.30
C TRP A 53 -1.41 -1.66 7.83
N THR A 54 -0.17 -1.85 8.23
CA THR A 54 0.29 -3.11 8.83
C THR A 54 -0.54 -3.50 10.06
N GLN A 55 -0.88 -2.53 10.94
CA GLN A 55 -1.79 -2.75 12.07
C GLN A 55 -3.13 -3.31 11.60
N TYR A 56 -3.78 -2.64 10.64
CA TYR A 56 -5.07 -3.06 10.13
C TYR A 56 -5.03 -4.43 9.45
N LEU A 57 -3.97 -4.70 8.67
CA LEU A 57 -3.75 -6.00 8.06
C LEU A 57 -3.62 -7.11 9.12
N SER A 58 -2.82 -6.90 10.16
CA SER A 58 -2.65 -7.86 11.26
C SER A 58 -3.95 -8.10 12.04
N GLU A 59 -4.76 -7.06 12.27
CA GLU A 59 -6.05 -7.17 12.95
C GLU A 59 -7.09 -7.93 12.13
N LYS A 60 -7.14 -7.69 10.82
CA LYS A 60 -8.19 -8.20 9.92
C LYS A 60 -7.87 -9.56 9.33
N SER A 61 -6.59 -9.85 9.09
CA SER A 61 -6.15 -11.05 8.38
C SER A 61 -5.59 -12.09 9.36
N LYS A 62 -6.47 -12.77 10.08
CA LYS A 62 -6.08 -13.76 11.09
C LYS A 62 -5.33 -14.94 10.46
N GLY A 63 -4.28 -15.43 11.14
CA GLY A 63 -3.45 -16.53 10.66
C GLY A 63 -2.57 -16.19 9.46
N SER A 64 -2.47 -14.92 9.10
CA SER A 64 -1.66 -14.47 7.96
C SER A 64 -0.20 -14.29 8.33
N LYS A 65 0.67 -14.57 7.37
CA LYS A 65 2.10 -14.28 7.41
C LYS A 65 2.34 -12.89 6.85
N ILE A 66 2.69 -11.93 7.70
CA ILE A 66 2.79 -10.52 7.32
C ILE A 66 4.24 -10.05 7.46
N MET A 67 4.72 -9.39 6.39
CA MET A 67 5.97 -8.65 6.38
C MET A 67 5.72 -7.21 6.00
N SER A 68 6.42 -6.29 6.62
CA SER A 68 6.41 -4.89 6.26
C SER A 68 7.84 -4.37 6.06
N ILE A 69 8.01 -3.39 5.18
CA ILE A 69 9.29 -2.73 4.92
C ILE A 69 9.10 -1.22 4.80
N ASP A 70 10.00 -0.46 5.41
CA ASP A 70 10.08 0.99 5.30
C ASP A 70 11.50 1.48 5.59
N LEU A 71 11.86 2.66 5.11
CA LEU A 71 13.11 3.35 5.45
C LEU A 71 13.19 3.71 6.95
N LYS A 72 12.03 3.85 7.57
CA LYS A 72 11.88 4.24 8.98
C LYS A 72 11.51 3.04 9.83
N GLU A 73 11.99 3.07 11.04
CA GLU A 73 11.59 2.10 12.06
C GLU A 73 10.07 2.22 12.36
N VAL A 74 9.43 1.08 12.52
CA VAL A 74 8.03 0.96 12.89
C VAL A 74 7.96 0.26 14.24
N GLU A 75 7.23 0.84 15.18
CA GLU A 75 6.98 0.22 16.48
C GLU A 75 6.43 -1.20 16.29
N LYS A 76 6.88 -2.14 17.11
CA LYS A 76 6.55 -3.57 16.96
C LYS A 76 5.05 -3.82 16.87
N ILE A 77 4.65 -4.60 15.89
CA ILE A 77 3.29 -5.12 15.71
C ILE A 77 3.36 -6.63 15.91
N LYS A 78 2.43 -7.17 16.70
CA LYS A 78 2.38 -8.61 16.98
C LYS A 78 2.24 -9.41 15.69
N ASP A 79 3.02 -10.49 15.59
CA ASP A 79 3.02 -11.45 14.47
C ASP A 79 3.34 -10.82 13.10
N VAL A 80 4.04 -9.68 13.09
CA VAL A 80 4.56 -9.01 11.88
C VAL A 80 6.08 -8.99 11.91
N TYR A 81 6.70 -9.35 10.80
CA TYR A 81 8.13 -9.17 10.58
C TYR A 81 8.37 -7.84 9.87
N HIS A 82 9.04 -6.90 10.54
CA HIS A 82 9.36 -5.58 9.98
C HIS A 82 10.83 -5.51 9.58
N VAL A 83 11.08 -4.98 8.39
CA VAL A 83 12.42 -4.69 7.85
C VAL A 83 12.59 -3.17 7.76
N VAL A 84 13.65 -2.66 8.38
CA VAL A 84 14.08 -1.27 8.17
C VAL A 84 15.07 -1.26 7.01
N GLY A 85 14.70 -0.64 5.91
CA GLY A 85 15.53 -0.59 4.72
C GLY A 85 14.82 -0.01 3.50
N ASP A 86 15.61 0.29 2.48
CA ASP A 86 15.08 0.73 1.19
C ASP A 86 14.55 -0.47 0.40
N PHE A 87 13.26 -0.42 0.03
CA PHE A 87 12.67 -1.44 -0.82
C PHE A 87 13.35 -1.56 -2.18
N LEU A 88 13.94 -0.50 -2.70
CA LEU A 88 14.66 -0.49 -3.98
C LEU A 88 15.99 -1.24 -3.91
N ASP A 89 16.55 -1.46 -2.72
CA ASP A 89 17.78 -2.22 -2.54
C ASP A 89 17.52 -3.71 -2.75
N TYR A 90 18.27 -4.32 -3.68
CA TYR A 90 18.22 -5.75 -3.99
C TYR A 90 18.39 -6.64 -2.74
N LYS A 91 19.23 -6.23 -1.78
CA LYS A 91 19.42 -6.98 -0.53
C LYS A 91 18.12 -7.09 0.25
N ASN A 92 17.34 -6.01 0.33
CA ASN A 92 16.07 -5.99 1.03
C ASN A 92 15.00 -6.79 0.26
N GLN A 93 14.99 -6.71 -1.08
CA GLN A 93 14.12 -7.57 -1.90
C GLN A 93 14.46 -9.05 -1.72
N LYS A 94 15.75 -9.39 -1.57
CA LYS A 94 16.16 -10.77 -1.25
C LYS A 94 15.64 -11.22 0.11
N ILE A 95 15.70 -10.38 1.15
CA ILE A 95 15.11 -10.69 2.46
C ILE A 95 13.61 -11.00 2.32
N ILE A 96 12.87 -10.23 1.50
CA ILE A 96 11.44 -10.46 1.25
C ILE A 96 11.23 -11.82 0.56
N THR A 97 12.00 -12.13 -0.49
CA THR A 97 11.86 -13.39 -1.21
C THR A 97 12.22 -14.60 -0.33
N ASP A 98 13.23 -14.49 0.50
CA ASP A 98 13.63 -15.54 1.44
C ASP A 98 12.57 -15.74 2.55
N TYR A 99 11.94 -14.65 3.00
CA TYR A 99 10.84 -14.71 3.98
C TYR A 99 9.59 -15.37 3.40
N PHE A 100 9.28 -15.15 2.12
CA PHE A 100 8.15 -15.76 1.42
C PHE A 100 8.63 -16.82 0.42
N PRO A 101 8.99 -18.04 0.86
CA PRO A 101 9.46 -19.10 -0.04
C PRO A 101 8.39 -19.60 -1.01
N LYS A 102 7.14 -19.27 -0.74
CA LYS A 102 5.99 -19.45 -1.63
C LYS A 102 5.52 -18.08 -2.12
N LYS A 103 4.70 -18.08 -3.16
CA LYS A 103 4.11 -16.85 -3.72
C LYS A 103 3.26 -16.10 -2.69
N ILE A 104 3.22 -14.78 -2.84
CA ILE A 104 2.48 -13.84 -1.99
C ILE A 104 1.03 -13.72 -2.46
N ASP A 105 0.10 -13.51 -1.52
CA ASP A 105 -1.32 -13.33 -1.78
C ASP A 105 -1.71 -11.88 -2.01
N LEU A 106 -1.12 -10.98 -1.22
CA LEU A 106 -1.44 -9.56 -1.22
C LEU A 106 -0.18 -8.73 -1.05
N VAL A 107 0.09 -7.87 -2.02
CA VAL A 107 1.11 -6.82 -1.91
C VAL A 107 0.38 -5.48 -1.85
N VAL A 108 0.63 -4.71 -0.79
CA VAL A 108 0.13 -3.35 -0.65
C VAL A 108 1.29 -2.36 -0.59
N SER A 109 1.11 -1.17 -1.16
CA SER A 109 2.12 -0.12 -1.13
C SER A 109 1.48 1.26 -0.92
N ASP A 110 1.87 1.94 0.17
CA ASP A 110 1.57 3.36 0.40
C ASP A 110 2.84 4.23 0.29
N MET A 111 3.85 3.75 -0.47
CA MET A 111 5.08 4.51 -0.70
C MET A 111 4.80 5.87 -1.34
N ALA A 112 5.53 6.86 -0.91
CA ALA A 112 5.66 8.16 -1.56
C ALA A 112 7.02 8.74 -1.25
N VAL A 113 7.54 9.53 -2.19
CA VAL A 113 8.72 10.34 -1.90
C VAL A 113 8.42 11.41 -0.85
N ASN A 114 9.46 11.87 -0.17
CA ASN A 114 9.35 13.08 0.64
C ASN A 114 9.03 14.24 -0.30
N THR A 115 7.92 14.94 -0.03
CA THR A 115 7.47 16.03 -0.89
C THR A 115 8.52 17.14 -0.97
N THR A 116 8.99 17.42 -2.18
CA THR A 116 9.94 18.52 -2.46
C THR A 116 9.23 19.88 -2.57
N GLY A 117 7.89 19.87 -2.67
CA GLY A 117 7.06 21.04 -2.99
C GLY A 117 6.83 21.19 -4.50
N ASN A 118 7.60 20.51 -5.35
CA ASN A 118 7.34 20.44 -6.78
C ASN A 118 6.40 19.27 -7.09
N LYS A 119 5.13 19.56 -7.27
CA LYS A 119 4.07 18.55 -7.47
C LYS A 119 4.32 17.63 -8.67
N ASN A 120 4.98 18.13 -9.72
CA ASN A 120 5.27 17.30 -10.89
C ASN A 120 6.39 16.32 -10.60
N LEU A 121 7.49 16.76 -9.99
CA LEU A 121 8.60 15.90 -9.59
C LEU A 121 8.15 14.84 -8.57
N ASP A 122 7.41 15.25 -7.53
CA ASP A 122 6.87 14.36 -6.51
C ASP A 122 5.95 13.28 -7.13
N SER A 123 5.18 13.66 -8.16
CA SER A 123 4.30 12.73 -8.89
C SER A 123 5.07 11.72 -9.72
N ILE A 124 6.12 12.16 -10.44
CA ILE A 124 6.97 11.27 -11.25
C ILE A 124 7.65 10.24 -10.35
N GLN A 125 8.35 10.70 -9.33
CA GLN A 125 9.10 9.83 -8.43
C GLN A 125 8.20 8.84 -7.67
N THR A 126 7.02 9.28 -7.22
CA THR A 126 6.04 8.37 -6.59
C THR A 126 5.50 7.35 -7.60
N GLY A 127 5.33 7.75 -8.87
CA GLY A 127 4.92 6.83 -9.93
C GLY A 127 5.97 5.76 -10.21
N GLU A 128 7.24 6.12 -10.27
CA GLU A 128 8.38 5.19 -10.41
C GLU A 128 8.43 4.17 -9.27
N LEU A 129 8.20 4.62 -8.02
CA LEU A 129 8.08 3.73 -6.87
C LEU A 129 6.91 2.73 -7.03
N SER A 130 5.78 3.19 -7.56
CA SER A 130 4.62 2.33 -7.81
C SER A 130 4.88 1.31 -8.91
N LEU A 131 5.56 1.70 -10.00
CA LEU A 131 5.98 0.79 -11.07
C LEU A 131 6.94 -0.28 -10.55
N THR A 132 7.98 0.11 -9.82
CA THR A 132 8.94 -0.83 -9.22
C THR A 132 8.25 -1.81 -8.26
N ALA A 133 7.32 -1.31 -7.45
CA ALA A 133 6.53 -2.17 -6.56
C ALA A 133 5.62 -3.13 -7.35
N MET A 134 5.06 -2.70 -8.48
CA MET A 134 4.25 -3.54 -9.36
C MET A 134 5.07 -4.64 -10.03
N ASP A 135 6.25 -4.32 -10.55
CA ASP A 135 7.15 -5.29 -11.18
C ASP A 135 7.60 -6.35 -10.18
N PHE A 136 7.95 -5.95 -8.97
CA PHE A 136 8.25 -6.87 -7.89
C PHE A 136 7.02 -7.73 -7.54
N ALA A 137 5.84 -7.13 -7.43
CA ALA A 137 4.61 -7.85 -7.15
C ALA A 137 4.28 -8.88 -8.23
N VAL A 138 4.47 -8.56 -9.52
CA VAL A 138 4.30 -9.50 -10.64
C VAL A 138 5.20 -10.71 -10.48
N SER A 139 6.46 -10.52 -10.04
CA SER A 139 7.40 -11.63 -9.83
C SER A 139 7.03 -12.51 -8.64
N MET A 140 6.35 -11.98 -7.61
CA MET A 140 6.12 -12.63 -6.33
C MET A 140 4.67 -13.07 -6.08
N LEU A 141 3.70 -12.48 -6.76
CA LEU A 141 2.28 -12.83 -6.57
C LEU A 141 1.94 -14.20 -7.15
N ARG A 142 1.03 -14.90 -6.49
CA ARG A 142 0.35 -16.05 -7.08
C ARG A 142 -0.69 -15.61 -8.13
N PRO A 143 -1.17 -16.51 -9.02
CA PRO A 143 -2.10 -16.13 -10.10
C PRO A 143 -3.35 -15.38 -9.66
N LYS A 144 -3.89 -15.69 -8.47
CA LYS A 144 -5.05 -14.98 -7.86
C LYS A 144 -4.62 -13.90 -6.86
N GLY A 145 -3.35 -13.54 -6.83
CA GLY A 145 -2.83 -12.53 -5.94
C GLY A 145 -3.33 -11.13 -6.29
N ILE A 146 -3.21 -10.22 -5.33
CA ILE A 146 -3.69 -8.85 -5.43
C ILE A 146 -2.51 -7.90 -5.20
N PHE A 147 -2.38 -6.93 -6.09
CA PHE A 147 -1.52 -5.76 -5.92
C PHE A 147 -2.37 -4.52 -5.68
N LEU A 148 -2.03 -3.76 -4.66
CA LEU A 148 -2.62 -2.46 -4.33
C LEU A 148 -1.51 -1.45 -4.15
N SER A 149 -1.54 -0.34 -4.89
CA SER A 149 -0.54 0.72 -4.73
C SER A 149 -1.16 2.10 -4.79
N LYS A 150 -0.63 3.02 -3.98
CA LYS A 150 -0.87 4.44 -4.12
C LYS A 150 -0.20 4.94 -5.40
N ILE A 151 -0.92 5.80 -6.12
CA ILE A 151 -0.45 6.49 -7.32
C ILE A 151 -0.84 7.97 -7.24
N PHE A 152 -0.14 8.80 -7.99
CA PHE A 152 -0.58 10.17 -8.24
C PHE A 152 -1.01 10.34 -9.70
N VAL A 153 -2.10 11.06 -9.91
CA VAL A 153 -2.51 11.46 -11.26
C VAL A 153 -1.52 12.49 -11.79
N GLY A 154 -0.66 12.05 -12.72
CA GLY A 154 0.45 12.84 -13.30
C GLY A 154 1.03 12.14 -14.52
N SER A 155 2.27 12.48 -14.90
CA SER A 155 2.92 12.00 -16.13
C SER A 155 3.09 10.48 -16.22
N THR A 156 3.38 9.80 -15.10
CA THR A 156 3.55 8.34 -15.03
C THR A 156 2.22 7.57 -14.95
N PHE A 157 1.09 8.26 -14.84
CA PHE A 157 -0.21 7.64 -14.61
C PHE A 157 -0.61 6.65 -15.71
N ASN A 158 -0.46 7.05 -16.98
CA ASN A 158 -0.81 6.19 -18.12
C ASN A 158 0.08 4.94 -18.18
N GLU A 159 1.37 5.09 -17.94
CA GLU A 159 2.33 3.99 -17.89
C GLU A 159 1.97 2.96 -16.81
N ILE A 160 1.61 3.43 -15.60
CA ILE A 160 1.15 2.55 -14.51
C ILE A 160 -0.10 1.77 -14.92
N VAL A 161 -1.07 2.44 -15.55
CA VAL A 161 -2.32 1.80 -15.99
C VAL A 161 -2.06 0.78 -17.11
N GLU A 162 -1.19 1.08 -18.07
CA GLU A 162 -0.80 0.17 -19.14
C GLU A 162 -0.05 -1.04 -18.62
N ASN A 163 0.91 -0.84 -17.70
CA ASN A 163 1.64 -1.93 -17.05
C ASN A 163 0.68 -2.83 -16.23
N ALA A 164 -0.27 -2.23 -15.51
CA ALA A 164 -1.29 -2.99 -14.81
C ALA A 164 -2.15 -3.84 -15.76
N LYS A 165 -2.62 -3.29 -16.87
CA LYS A 165 -3.42 -4.02 -17.87
C LYS A 165 -2.62 -5.11 -18.57
N LYS A 166 -1.32 -4.93 -18.76
CA LYS A 166 -0.44 -5.92 -19.36
C LYS A 166 -0.29 -7.16 -18.47
N ASN A 167 -0.15 -6.96 -17.16
CA ASN A 167 0.19 -8.01 -16.21
C ASN A 167 -1.03 -8.61 -15.49
N PHE A 168 -2.14 -7.90 -15.41
CA PHE A 168 -3.33 -8.33 -14.66
C PHE A 168 -4.59 -8.33 -15.52
N ASN A 169 -5.49 -9.29 -15.28
CA ASN A 169 -6.76 -9.38 -15.98
C ASN A 169 -7.79 -8.35 -15.48
N ASP A 170 -7.67 -7.90 -14.23
CA ASP A 170 -8.57 -6.91 -13.61
C ASP A 170 -7.73 -5.82 -12.92
N SER A 171 -7.88 -4.59 -13.38
CA SER A 171 -7.25 -3.42 -12.77
C SER A 171 -8.28 -2.31 -12.62
N LYS A 172 -8.34 -1.70 -11.43
CA LYS A 172 -9.29 -0.62 -11.11
C LYS A 172 -8.58 0.52 -10.41
N LEU A 173 -9.05 1.72 -10.68
CA LEU A 173 -8.64 2.93 -10.00
C LEU A 173 -9.68 3.30 -8.95
N PHE A 174 -9.23 3.76 -7.80
CA PHE A 174 -10.11 4.19 -6.73
C PHE A 174 -9.47 5.31 -5.91
N THR A 175 -10.25 6.36 -5.69
CA THR A 175 -9.85 7.46 -4.82
C THR A 175 -10.67 7.38 -3.54
N PRO A 176 -10.06 6.98 -2.40
CA PRO A 176 -10.77 6.87 -1.14
C PRO A 176 -11.38 8.21 -0.71
N PRO A 177 -12.63 8.25 -0.23
CA PRO A 177 -13.26 9.45 0.32
C PRO A 177 -12.47 10.11 1.46
N SER A 178 -11.64 9.35 2.17
CA SER A 178 -10.74 9.84 3.21
C SER A 178 -9.50 10.56 2.66
N SER A 179 -9.21 10.49 1.36
CA SER A 179 -8.16 11.28 0.71
C SER A 179 -8.43 12.77 0.84
N ARG A 180 -7.37 13.61 0.84
CA ARG A 180 -7.53 15.05 0.88
C ARG A 180 -8.12 15.56 -0.44
N LYS A 181 -9.05 16.50 -0.40
CA LYS A 181 -9.71 17.06 -1.60
C LYS A 181 -8.73 17.64 -2.63
N ASP A 182 -7.63 18.21 -2.15
CA ASP A 182 -6.60 18.86 -2.99
C ASP A 182 -5.48 17.88 -3.39
N SER A 183 -5.58 16.60 -3.01
CA SER A 183 -4.60 15.58 -3.34
C SER A 183 -4.95 14.93 -4.67
N LYS A 184 -3.97 14.83 -5.56
CA LYS A 184 -4.07 14.02 -6.78
C LYS A 184 -3.85 12.52 -6.52
N GLU A 185 -3.88 12.11 -5.24
CA GLU A 185 -3.68 10.75 -4.81
C GLU A 185 -4.87 9.87 -5.22
N SER A 186 -4.56 8.74 -5.80
CA SER A 186 -5.48 7.65 -6.10
C SER A 186 -4.80 6.31 -5.77
N PHE A 187 -5.52 5.23 -5.91
CA PHE A 187 -4.99 3.87 -5.73
C PHE A 187 -5.32 3.03 -6.95
N ILE A 188 -4.38 2.18 -7.34
CA ILE A 188 -4.60 1.13 -8.33
C ILE A 188 -4.71 -0.21 -7.62
N ILE A 189 -5.75 -0.97 -7.96
CA ILE A 189 -6.01 -2.33 -7.46
C ILE A 189 -5.95 -3.26 -8.65
N CYS A 190 -5.01 -4.20 -8.61
CA CYS A 190 -4.78 -5.18 -9.68
C CYS A 190 -5.03 -6.59 -9.14
N LYS A 191 -5.78 -7.40 -9.88
CA LYS A 191 -6.16 -8.77 -9.51
C LYS A 191 -5.97 -9.72 -10.69
N ASN A 192 -5.85 -11.00 -10.37
CA ASN A 192 -5.78 -12.07 -11.37
C ASN A 192 -4.59 -11.86 -12.32
N LEU A 193 -3.38 -12.06 -11.76
CA LEU A 193 -2.13 -12.04 -12.52
C LEU A 193 -2.25 -12.97 -13.73
N ARG A 194 -1.74 -12.53 -14.88
CA ARG A 194 -1.75 -13.28 -16.16
C ARG A 194 -0.70 -14.37 -16.18
#